data_29604c21aca506fb1e97bd1253d22e2a
#
_entry.id   29604c21aca506fb1e97bd1253d22e2a
#
_cell.length_a   1.000
_cell.length_b   1.000
_cell.length_c   1.000
_cell.angle_alpha   90.00
_cell.angle_beta   90.00
_cell.angle_gamma   90.00
#
_symmetry.space_group_name_H-M   'P 1'
#
loop_
_entity.id
_entity.type
_entity.pdbx_description
1 polymer ?
#
loop_
_entity_poly.entity_id
_entity_poly.type
_entity_poly.pdbx_seq_one_letter_code
_entity_poly.pdbx_strand_id
1 'polypeptide(L)'
;VEYASEVLGSAPSTVIRDWAAVKPLAWDGSVRTLDYISVGHSFNLLMIPMVTGNGSLFNAWSNSGARFTHNYRVAKRETYRAKRPMGGPWDRWKDNCIEKVYQHPPFIWQDNDVNKIYMPKWPNQWEVTDPVTGVGIGRSTMVAFTTNETVLSRAEAYVHLKEYDKAVADLNAWIGSFYLVGQNGIESLTRERIAEVYGDPSSDRYIAEYTALEPTSRKPLHPHGFTVEAGEQEHLIQTTLFCRRIETIADGLRWGDIKRYGIVIDRFDDSAYT
;
A
#
# COMPACT_ATOMS: atom_id res chain seq x y z
N VAL A 1 7.05 -19.91 -3.79
CA VAL A 1 8.39 -19.34 -4.08
C VAL A 1 8.78 -19.54 -5.54
N GLU A 2 8.73 -20.77 -6.06
CA GLU A 2 9.22 -21.13 -7.40
C GLU A 2 8.65 -20.24 -8.51
N TYR A 3 7.35 -20.23 -8.74
CA TYR A 3 6.71 -19.41 -9.78
C TYR A 3 6.96 -17.89 -9.62
N ALA A 4 6.97 -17.41 -8.38
CA ALA A 4 7.30 -16.01 -8.14
C ALA A 4 8.75 -15.70 -8.52
N SER A 5 9.68 -16.66 -8.34
CA SER A 5 11.08 -16.51 -8.72
C SER A 5 11.31 -16.56 -10.22
N GLU A 6 10.49 -17.28 -10.97
CA GLU A 6 10.51 -17.24 -12.43
C GLU A 6 10.16 -15.83 -12.96
N VAL A 7 9.18 -15.16 -12.34
CA VAL A 7 8.75 -13.81 -12.72
C VAL A 7 9.75 -12.74 -12.27
N LEU A 8 10.22 -12.83 -11.01
CA LEU A 8 11.02 -11.79 -10.35
C LEU A 8 12.51 -11.92 -10.61
N GLY A 9 12.99 -13.11 -11.01
CA GLY A 9 14.41 -13.38 -11.15
C GLY A 9 15.19 -13.22 -9.84
N SER A 10 16.51 -13.04 -9.98
CA SER A 10 17.44 -12.82 -8.87
C SER A 10 17.52 -11.35 -8.41
N ALA A 11 17.03 -10.42 -9.21
CA ALA A 11 17.06 -8.97 -8.94
C ALA A 11 15.67 -8.36 -9.07
N PRO A 12 14.77 -8.59 -8.10
CA PRO A 12 13.36 -8.16 -8.19
C PRO A 12 13.18 -6.65 -8.35
N SER A 13 14.12 -5.85 -7.85
CA SER A 13 14.10 -4.38 -8.02
C SER A 13 14.12 -3.90 -9.47
N THR A 14 14.53 -4.76 -10.42
CA THR A 14 14.58 -4.41 -11.85
C THR A 14 13.28 -4.67 -12.59
N VAL A 15 12.36 -5.42 -11.99
CA VAL A 15 11.10 -5.84 -12.63
C VAL A 15 9.86 -5.34 -11.91
N ILE A 16 10.01 -4.75 -10.71
CA ILE A 16 8.91 -4.09 -10.00
C ILE A 16 8.78 -2.63 -10.45
N ARG A 17 7.64 -2.02 -10.15
CA ARG A 17 7.36 -0.62 -10.50
C ARG A 17 8.35 0.32 -9.83
N ASP A 18 8.97 1.17 -10.63
CA ASP A 18 9.72 2.32 -10.13
C ASP A 18 8.75 3.50 -9.89
N TRP A 19 8.38 3.74 -8.66
CA TRP A 19 7.51 4.85 -8.31
C TRP A 19 8.17 6.22 -8.46
N ALA A 20 9.51 6.30 -8.50
CA ALA A 20 10.21 7.56 -8.78
C ALA A 20 9.92 8.06 -10.21
N ALA A 21 9.74 7.15 -11.16
CA ALA A 21 9.39 7.49 -12.53
C ALA A 21 8.01 8.15 -12.67
N VAL A 22 7.10 7.92 -11.72
CA VAL A 22 5.76 8.53 -11.71
C VAL A 22 5.77 9.96 -11.17
N LYS A 23 6.76 10.31 -10.36
CA LYS A 23 6.86 11.63 -9.69
C LYS A 23 6.77 12.84 -10.63
N PRO A 24 7.43 12.86 -11.80
CA PRO A 24 7.37 14.01 -12.72
C PRO A 24 6.04 14.11 -13.48
N LEU A 25 5.18 13.09 -13.46
CA LEU A 25 3.91 13.12 -14.15
C LEU A 25 2.96 14.12 -13.49
N ALA A 26 2.16 14.81 -14.30
CA ALA A 26 1.19 15.76 -13.81
C ALA A 26 0.22 15.15 -12.80
N TRP A 27 -0.09 15.91 -11.77
CA TRP A 27 -1.07 15.50 -10.73
C TRP A 27 -2.51 15.65 -11.21
N ASP A 28 -2.74 16.57 -12.14
CA ASP A 28 -4.04 16.87 -12.68
C ASP A 28 -4.51 15.85 -13.70
N GLY A 29 -5.81 15.72 -13.82
CA GLY A 29 -6.43 14.79 -14.76
C GLY A 29 -6.14 13.32 -14.47
N SER A 30 -6.05 12.53 -15.53
CA SER A 30 -5.89 11.08 -15.46
C SER A 30 -4.46 10.59 -15.73
N VAL A 31 -3.47 11.49 -15.87
CA VAL A 31 -2.13 11.12 -16.36
C VAL A 31 -1.50 9.99 -15.55
N ARG A 32 -1.45 10.12 -14.22
CA ARG A 32 -0.85 9.10 -13.35
C ARG A 32 -1.65 7.81 -13.32
N THR A 33 -2.97 7.92 -13.39
CA THR A 33 -3.85 6.75 -13.43
C THR A 33 -3.73 6.00 -14.75
N LEU A 34 -3.61 6.72 -15.87
CA LEU A 34 -3.40 6.12 -17.18
C LEU A 34 -2.01 5.48 -17.29
N ASP A 35 -0.98 6.11 -16.70
CA ASP A 35 0.34 5.49 -16.56
C ASP A 35 0.25 4.19 -15.75
N TYR A 36 -0.46 4.22 -14.61
CA TYR A 36 -0.61 3.04 -13.75
C TYR A 36 -1.19 1.83 -14.50
N ILE A 37 -2.14 2.04 -15.39
CA ILE A 37 -2.79 0.99 -16.18
C ILE A 37 -2.16 0.78 -17.55
N SER A 38 -0.99 1.33 -17.82
CA SER A 38 -0.35 1.20 -19.14
C SER A 38 0.07 -0.25 -19.43
N VAL A 39 -0.29 -0.74 -20.61
CA VAL A 39 0.16 -2.05 -21.13
C VAL A 39 1.65 -2.09 -21.46
N GLY A 40 2.29 -0.91 -21.57
CA GLY A 40 3.73 -0.81 -21.79
C GLY A 40 4.57 -1.16 -20.56
N HIS A 41 3.95 -1.28 -19.39
CA HIS A 41 4.65 -1.60 -18.16
C HIS A 41 4.65 -3.12 -17.90
N SER A 42 5.83 -3.72 -17.92
CA SER A 42 6.03 -5.16 -17.66
C SER A 42 5.66 -5.60 -16.24
N PHE A 43 5.55 -4.67 -15.30
CA PHE A 43 5.12 -4.95 -13.92
C PHE A 43 3.60 -5.15 -13.78
N ASN A 44 2.79 -4.81 -14.78
CA ASN A 44 1.36 -5.11 -14.83
C ASN A 44 1.16 -6.48 -15.47
N LEU A 45 1.06 -7.53 -14.65
CA LEU A 45 0.99 -8.91 -15.14
C LEU A 45 -0.38 -9.29 -15.68
N LEU A 46 -1.45 -8.74 -15.10
CA LEU A 46 -2.82 -8.96 -15.56
C LEU A 46 -3.64 -7.69 -15.32
N MET A 47 -4.28 -7.24 -16.39
CA MET A 47 -5.22 -6.12 -16.35
C MET A 47 -6.59 -6.55 -16.88
N ILE A 48 -7.63 -6.10 -16.21
CA ILE A 48 -9.01 -6.47 -16.53
C ILE A 48 -9.79 -5.19 -16.85
N PRO A 49 -10.11 -4.94 -18.12
CA PRO A 49 -11.02 -3.85 -18.48
C PRO A 49 -12.44 -4.19 -18.07
N MET A 50 -13.18 -3.22 -17.56
CA MET A 50 -14.55 -3.41 -17.08
C MET A 50 -15.44 -2.23 -17.43
N VAL A 51 -16.72 -2.53 -17.61
CA VAL A 51 -17.80 -1.54 -17.61
C VAL A 51 -18.16 -1.26 -16.15
N THR A 52 -17.75 -0.12 -15.64
CA THR A 52 -17.97 0.23 -14.23
C THR A 52 -17.80 1.72 -13.98
N GLY A 53 -18.56 2.25 -13.01
CA GLY A 53 -18.36 3.60 -12.47
C GLY A 53 -17.30 3.69 -11.36
N ASN A 54 -16.54 2.62 -11.08
CA ASN A 54 -15.57 2.60 -9.98
C ASN A 54 -14.51 3.68 -10.12
N GLY A 55 -14.11 4.06 -11.34
CA GLY A 55 -13.21 5.16 -11.57
C GLY A 55 -13.68 6.46 -10.91
N SER A 56 -14.97 6.78 -10.96
CA SER A 56 -15.54 7.96 -10.31
C SER A 56 -15.61 7.84 -8.78
N LEU A 57 -15.57 6.61 -8.24
CA LEU A 57 -15.65 6.38 -6.80
C LEU A 57 -14.28 6.47 -6.12
N PHE A 58 -13.21 6.10 -6.83
CA PHE A 58 -11.86 6.02 -6.29
C PHE A 58 -10.90 7.08 -6.84
N ASN A 59 -11.24 7.71 -7.98
CA ASN A 59 -10.40 8.74 -8.58
C ASN A 59 -10.68 10.12 -7.95
N ALA A 60 -9.63 10.75 -7.42
CA ALA A 60 -9.71 12.06 -6.79
C ALA A 60 -10.10 13.19 -7.76
N TRP A 61 -9.88 13.02 -9.06
CA TRP A 61 -10.10 14.03 -10.09
C TRP A 61 -11.42 13.89 -10.84
N SER A 62 -12.34 13.07 -10.37
CA SER A 62 -13.70 13.10 -10.88
C SER A 62 -14.39 14.41 -10.43
N ASN A 63 -15.30 14.96 -11.25
CA ASN A 63 -16.06 16.17 -10.94
C ASN A 63 -16.84 16.09 -9.61
N SER A 64 -17.03 14.92 -9.06
CA SER A 64 -17.70 14.63 -7.79
C SER A 64 -16.72 14.30 -6.65
N GLY A 65 -15.42 14.32 -6.88
CA GLY A 65 -14.41 13.84 -5.93
C GLY A 65 -14.47 12.33 -5.70
N ALA A 66 -13.43 11.75 -5.16
CA ALA A 66 -13.46 10.34 -4.79
C ALA A 66 -14.38 10.14 -3.57
N ARG A 67 -15.29 9.18 -3.67
CA ARG A 67 -16.26 8.86 -2.61
C ARG A 67 -15.70 7.86 -1.59
N PHE A 68 -14.77 7.01 -2.02
CA PHE A 68 -14.10 6.04 -1.16
C PHE A 68 -12.65 6.43 -0.98
N THR A 69 -12.31 6.82 0.24
CA THR A 69 -10.98 7.27 0.63
C THR A 69 -10.68 6.74 2.02
N HIS A 70 -9.41 6.73 2.38
CA HIS A 70 -9.04 6.52 3.76
C HIS A 70 -9.50 7.72 4.60
N ASN A 71 -10.19 7.45 5.69
CA ASN A 71 -10.44 8.48 6.69
C ASN A 71 -9.14 8.89 7.39
N TYR A 72 -9.18 10.00 8.12
CA TYR A 72 -8.04 10.55 8.84
C TYR A 72 -7.38 9.51 9.77
N ARG A 73 -8.17 8.77 10.53
CA ARG A 73 -7.68 7.77 11.48
C ARG A 73 -6.92 6.65 10.80
N VAL A 74 -7.49 6.05 9.76
CA VAL A 74 -6.84 4.98 8.98
C VAL A 74 -5.56 5.49 8.32
N ALA A 75 -5.60 6.69 7.76
CA ALA A 75 -4.44 7.32 7.14
C ALA A 75 -3.31 7.57 8.16
N LYS A 76 -3.67 8.11 9.34
CA LYS A 76 -2.74 8.53 10.38
C LYS A 76 -2.13 7.38 11.16
N ARG A 77 -2.93 6.37 11.48
CA ARG A 77 -2.54 5.32 12.44
C ARG A 77 -2.17 3.99 11.79
N GLU A 78 -2.69 3.74 10.62
CA GLU A 78 -2.64 2.39 10.08
C GLU A 78 -2.01 2.28 8.69
N THR A 79 -1.85 3.40 7.96
CA THR A 79 -1.36 3.40 6.58
C THR A 79 -0.28 4.46 6.34
N TYR A 80 -0.50 5.39 5.44
CA TYR A 80 0.53 6.31 4.92
C TYR A 80 1.25 7.15 5.97
N ARG A 81 0.60 7.48 7.06
CA ARG A 81 1.16 8.32 8.14
C ARG A 81 1.44 7.55 9.42
N ALA A 82 1.18 6.26 9.44
CA ALA A 82 1.49 5.39 10.56
C ALA A 82 3.01 5.30 10.80
N LYS A 83 3.38 4.97 12.03
CA LYS A 83 4.73 4.45 12.30
C LYS A 83 4.97 3.24 11.39
N ARG A 84 6.16 3.15 10.85
CA ARG A 84 6.53 2.11 9.89
C ARG A 84 7.87 1.47 10.23
N PRO A 85 8.07 0.19 9.84
CA PRO A 85 9.29 -0.54 10.18
C PRO A 85 10.57 0.09 9.64
N MET A 86 10.52 0.69 8.45
CA MET A 86 11.66 1.36 7.82
C MET A 86 11.94 2.77 8.38
N GLY A 87 11.15 3.26 9.34
CA GLY A 87 11.34 4.57 9.97
C GLY A 87 10.79 5.74 9.15
N GLY A 88 11.44 6.90 9.32
CA GLY A 88 11.02 8.16 8.72
C GLY A 88 9.98 8.92 9.55
N PRO A 89 9.68 10.19 9.20
CA PRO A 89 8.73 11.02 9.93
C PRO A 89 7.32 10.44 9.84
N TRP A 90 6.61 10.43 10.94
CA TRP A 90 5.24 9.96 11.05
C TRP A 90 4.40 10.97 11.83
N ASP A 91 3.08 10.92 11.67
CA ASP A 91 2.11 11.75 12.40
C ASP A 91 2.28 13.28 12.30
N ARG A 92 3.09 13.79 11.38
CA ARG A 92 3.29 15.22 11.20
C ARG A 92 2.60 15.71 9.94
N TRP A 93 1.48 16.38 10.14
CA TRP A 93 0.66 16.91 9.05
C TRP A 93 1.25 18.16 8.41
N LYS A 94 1.85 19.03 9.24
CA LYS A 94 2.34 20.34 8.79
C LYS A 94 3.68 20.30 8.04
N ASP A 95 4.39 19.18 8.03
CA ASP A 95 5.79 19.12 7.59
C ASP A 95 5.96 18.39 6.24
N ASN A 96 4.91 18.27 5.43
CA ASN A 96 4.94 17.51 4.17
C ASN A 96 5.56 16.11 4.34
N CYS A 97 5.27 15.46 5.49
CA CYS A 97 5.94 14.21 5.84
C CYS A 97 5.75 13.11 4.78
N ILE A 98 4.65 13.15 4.02
CA ILE A 98 4.40 12.19 2.95
C ILE A 98 5.36 12.40 1.79
N GLU A 99 5.59 13.63 1.36
CA GLU A 99 6.55 13.96 0.29
C GLU A 99 8.00 13.63 0.69
N LYS A 100 8.30 13.66 2.00
CA LYS A 100 9.62 13.30 2.54
C LYS A 100 9.83 11.80 2.69
N VAL A 101 8.78 11.00 2.51
CA VAL A 101 8.79 9.56 2.79
C VAL A 101 8.70 8.73 1.51
N TYR A 102 7.84 9.12 0.59
CA TYR A 102 7.48 8.32 -0.58
C TYR A 102 8.16 8.81 -1.85
N GLN A 103 8.59 7.89 -2.71
CA GLN A 103 9.07 8.21 -4.06
C GLN A 103 7.98 8.92 -4.86
N HIS A 104 6.77 8.39 -4.77
CA HIS A 104 5.55 8.97 -5.32
C HIS A 104 4.55 9.16 -4.18
N PRO A 105 4.42 10.37 -3.63
CA PRO A 105 3.47 10.61 -2.56
C PRO A 105 2.04 10.35 -3.06
N PRO A 106 1.20 9.67 -2.26
CA PRO A 106 -0.20 9.56 -2.56
C PRO A 106 -0.82 10.96 -2.62
N PHE A 107 -1.86 11.10 -3.42
CA PHE A 107 -2.59 12.35 -3.47
C PHE A 107 -3.32 12.60 -2.14
N ILE A 108 -3.11 13.77 -1.55
CA ILE A 108 -3.79 14.20 -0.33
C ILE A 108 -4.65 15.39 -0.68
N TRP A 109 -5.94 15.23 -0.49
CA TRP A 109 -6.87 16.35 -0.54
C TRP A 109 -7.03 16.93 0.87
N GLN A 110 -6.66 18.20 1.01
CA GLN A 110 -6.97 18.96 2.22
C GLN A 110 -8.28 19.73 1.99
N ASP A 111 -9.36 19.20 2.53
CA ASP A 111 -10.61 19.93 2.58
C ASP A 111 -10.99 20.08 4.05
N ASN A 112 -11.03 21.34 4.54
CA ASN A 112 -11.53 21.76 5.85
C ASN A 112 -11.25 20.76 6.99
N ASP A 113 -9.98 20.43 7.25
CA ASP A 113 -9.52 19.51 8.29
C ASP A 113 -9.75 18.00 8.04
N VAL A 114 -10.46 17.62 7.01
CA VAL A 114 -10.64 16.20 6.63
C VAL A 114 -9.59 15.80 5.61
N ASN A 115 -8.49 15.25 6.10
CA ASN A 115 -7.38 14.81 5.26
C ASN A 115 -7.69 13.46 4.63
N LYS A 116 -8.11 13.46 3.39
CA LYS A 116 -8.39 12.26 2.60
C LYS A 116 -7.17 11.87 1.79
N ILE A 117 -6.83 10.60 1.81
CA ILE A 117 -5.71 10.04 1.03
C ILE A 117 -6.26 9.17 -0.08
N TYR A 118 -5.78 9.43 -1.28
CA TYR A 118 -6.15 8.72 -2.51
C TYR A 118 -4.94 8.07 -3.15
N MET A 119 -5.14 6.93 -3.77
CA MET A 119 -4.20 6.37 -4.74
C MET A 119 -4.81 6.43 -6.13
N PRO A 120 -4.15 7.05 -7.11
CA PRO A 120 -4.67 7.18 -8.47
C PRO A 120 -4.49 5.88 -9.27
N LYS A 121 -5.14 4.80 -8.83
CA LYS A 121 -5.06 3.48 -9.47
C LYS A 121 -6.22 3.19 -10.43
N TRP A 122 -7.39 3.79 -10.18
CA TRP A 122 -8.59 3.52 -10.95
C TRP A 122 -8.85 4.65 -11.95
N PRO A 123 -8.72 4.41 -13.26
CA PRO A 123 -9.06 5.41 -14.26
C PRO A 123 -10.57 5.66 -14.29
N ASN A 124 -10.95 6.92 -14.41
CA ASN A 124 -12.33 7.31 -14.67
C ASN A 124 -12.45 7.64 -16.16
N GLN A 125 -12.81 6.66 -16.94
CA GLN A 125 -12.94 6.75 -18.38
C GLN A 125 -14.42 6.74 -18.79
N TRP A 126 -14.75 7.49 -19.83
CA TRP A 126 -16.08 7.56 -20.40
C TRP A 126 -16.01 7.18 -21.88
N GLU A 127 -16.69 6.11 -22.24
CA GLU A 127 -16.84 5.69 -23.63
C GLU A 127 -18.16 6.21 -24.17
N VAL A 128 -18.10 7.14 -25.13
CA VAL A 128 -19.29 7.65 -25.80
C VAL A 128 -19.85 6.58 -26.74
N THR A 129 -21.06 6.11 -26.48
CA THR A 129 -21.76 5.09 -27.30
C THR A 129 -22.65 5.72 -28.31
N ASP A 130 -23.13 6.95 -28.09
CA ASP A 130 -23.88 7.75 -29.05
C ASP A 130 -23.22 9.14 -29.16
N PRO A 131 -22.49 9.40 -30.24
CA PRO A 131 -21.81 10.67 -30.45
C PRO A 131 -22.74 11.86 -30.67
N VAL A 132 -24.02 11.63 -31.02
CA VAL A 132 -24.99 12.70 -31.23
C VAL A 132 -25.55 13.24 -29.93
N THR A 133 -25.88 12.35 -29.01
CA THR A 133 -26.46 12.72 -27.72
C THR A 133 -25.39 12.80 -26.60
N GLY A 134 -24.15 12.33 -26.82
CA GLY A 134 -23.11 12.24 -25.81
C GLY A 134 -23.35 11.15 -24.75
N VAL A 135 -24.37 10.29 -24.98
CA VAL A 135 -24.63 9.15 -24.10
C VAL A 135 -23.48 8.16 -24.18
N GLY A 136 -23.09 7.62 -23.06
CA GLY A 136 -21.98 6.67 -22.98
C GLY A 136 -22.01 5.84 -21.70
N ILE A 137 -20.97 5.04 -21.53
CA ILE A 137 -20.80 4.15 -20.38
C ILE A 137 -19.47 4.41 -19.67
N GLY A 138 -19.49 4.28 -18.36
CA GLY A 138 -18.26 4.33 -17.56
C GLY A 138 -17.38 3.11 -17.82
N ARG A 139 -16.10 3.38 -18.02
CA ARG A 139 -15.05 2.36 -18.17
C ARG A 139 -14.01 2.51 -17.08
N SER A 140 -13.43 1.43 -16.66
CA SER A 140 -12.26 1.40 -15.84
C SER A 140 -11.40 0.17 -16.15
N THR A 141 -10.15 0.17 -15.71
CA THR A 141 -9.25 -0.97 -15.83
C THR A 141 -8.70 -1.29 -14.45
N MET A 142 -8.89 -2.52 -14.01
CA MET A 142 -8.29 -3.03 -12.79
C MET A 142 -6.95 -3.68 -13.14
N VAL A 143 -5.89 -3.32 -12.42
CA VAL A 143 -4.64 -4.09 -12.44
C VAL A 143 -4.77 -5.18 -11.39
N ALA A 144 -5.04 -6.41 -11.84
CA ALA A 144 -5.37 -7.52 -10.94
C ALA A 144 -4.13 -8.18 -10.33
N PHE A 145 -3.02 -8.25 -11.10
CA PHE A 145 -1.75 -8.79 -10.62
C PHE A 145 -0.60 -7.90 -11.05
N THR A 146 0.32 -7.66 -10.12
CA THR A 146 1.55 -6.89 -10.34
C THR A 146 2.77 -7.64 -9.84
N THR A 147 3.95 -7.31 -10.39
CA THR A 147 5.22 -7.80 -9.84
C THR A 147 5.49 -7.28 -8.44
N ASN A 148 5.00 -6.08 -8.10
CA ASN A 148 5.09 -5.52 -6.75
C ASN A 148 4.38 -6.38 -5.69
N GLU A 149 3.17 -6.84 -6.02
CA GLU A 149 2.44 -7.76 -5.14
C GLU A 149 3.10 -9.14 -5.11
N THR A 150 3.66 -9.59 -6.25
CA THR A 150 4.37 -10.86 -6.36
C THR A 150 5.61 -10.90 -5.47
N VAL A 151 6.41 -9.81 -5.40
CA VAL A 151 7.59 -9.78 -4.52
C VAL A 151 7.20 -9.83 -3.05
N LEU A 152 6.12 -9.15 -2.65
CA LEU A 152 5.62 -9.21 -1.26
C LEU A 152 5.03 -10.58 -0.92
N SER A 153 4.40 -11.26 -1.86
CA SER A 153 3.93 -12.63 -1.69
C SER A 153 5.09 -13.63 -1.59
N ARG A 154 6.19 -13.41 -2.33
CA ARG A 154 7.40 -14.23 -2.20
C ARG A 154 8.10 -13.98 -0.86
N ALA A 155 8.17 -12.73 -0.40
CA ALA A 155 8.69 -12.40 0.92
C ALA A 155 7.93 -13.14 2.03
N GLU A 156 6.59 -13.13 1.98
CA GLU A 156 5.76 -13.88 2.93
C GLU A 156 6.05 -15.38 2.90
N ALA A 157 6.16 -15.96 1.71
CA ALA A 157 6.48 -17.38 1.57
C ALA A 157 7.85 -17.71 2.18
N TYR A 158 8.86 -16.85 1.99
CA TYR A 158 10.16 -17.00 2.64
C TYR A 158 10.07 -16.93 4.16
N VAL A 159 9.22 -16.04 4.71
CA VAL A 159 9.00 -15.99 6.17
C VAL A 159 8.44 -17.31 6.69
N HIS A 160 7.46 -17.90 6.00
CA HIS A 160 6.90 -19.19 6.39
C HIS A 160 7.89 -20.36 6.26
N LEU A 161 8.83 -20.26 5.31
CA LEU A 161 9.92 -21.21 5.15
C LEU A 161 11.10 -20.95 6.09
N LYS A 162 11.02 -19.89 6.93
CA LYS A 162 12.09 -19.44 7.83
C LYS A 162 13.39 -19.00 7.11
N GLU A 163 13.26 -18.65 5.84
CA GLU A 163 14.32 -18.07 5.02
C GLU A 163 14.34 -16.53 5.17
N TYR A 164 14.54 -16.07 6.41
CA TYR A 164 14.28 -14.67 6.81
C TYR A 164 15.15 -13.65 6.07
N ASP A 165 16.41 -13.99 5.74
CA ASP A 165 17.27 -13.08 5.00
C ASP A 165 16.77 -12.85 3.57
N LYS A 166 16.21 -13.88 2.92
CA LYS A 166 15.59 -13.75 1.61
C LYS A 166 14.29 -12.93 1.69
N ALA A 167 13.51 -13.12 2.74
CA ALA A 167 12.31 -12.30 2.98
C ALA A 167 12.67 -10.82 3.15
N VAL A 168 13.70 -10.51 3.93
CA VAL A 168 14.18 -9.13 4.13
C VAL A 168 14.72 -8.54 2.83
N ALA A 169 15.40 -9.32 2.00
CA ALA A 169 15.87 -8.87 0.69
C ALA A 169 14.71 -8.47 -0.24
N ASP A 170 13.66 -9.29 -0.32
CA ASP A 170 12.46 -8.98 -1.10
C ASP A 170 11.69 -7.76 -0.56
N LEU A 171 11.55 -7.66 0.75
CA LEU A 171 10.95 -6.49 1.39
C LEU A 171 11.74 -5.21 1.07
N ASN A 172 13.07 -5.27 1.12
CA ASN A 172 13.92 -4.14 0.78
C ASN A 172 13.87 -3.77 -0.71
N ALA A 173 13.70 -4.73 -1.61
CA ALA A 173 13.48 -4.45 -3.03
C ALA A 173 12.21 -3.61 -3.22
N TRP A 174 11.10 -4.01 -2.59
CA TRP A 174 9.85 -3.26 -2.62
C TRP A 174 9.98 -1.89 -1.94
N ILE A 175 10.60 -1.83 -0.74
CA ILE A 175 10.79 -0.59 0.02
C ILE A 175 11.60 0.42 -0.80
N GLY A 176 12.67 -0.02 -1.47
CA GLY A 176 13.50 0.83 -2.32
C GLY A 176 12.76 1.43 -3.52
N SER A 177 11.75 0.71 -4.05
CA SER A 177 10.91 1.25 -5.13
C SER A 177 9.88 2.27 -4.66
N PHE A 178 9.43 2.17 -3.40
CA PHE A 178 8.29 2.90 -2.88
C PHE A 178 8.67 4.07 -1.97
N TYR A 179 9.75 3.94 -1.21
CA TYR A 179 10.18 4.89 -0.19
C TYR A 179 11.50 5.57 -0.53
N LEU A 180 11.71 6.79 0.00
CA LEU A 180 12.95 7.57 -0.12
C LEU A 180 14.02 7.02 0.85
N VAL A 181 14.50 5.80 0.61
CA VAL A 181 15.50 5.15 1.44
C VAL A 181 16.81 5.95 1.47
N GLY A 182 17.43 6.05 2.64
CA GLY A 182 18.61 6.87 2.88
C GLY A 182 18.30 8.35 3.14
N GLN A 183 17.02 8.73 3.16
CA GLN A 183 16.59 10.11 3.38
C GLN A 183 15.63 10.19 4.58
N ASN A 184 15.65 11.31 5.30
CA ASN A 184 14.70 11.62 6.37
C ASN A 184 14.53 10.50 7.43
N GLY A 185 15.56 9.71 7.70
CA GLY A 185 15.52 8.61 8.67
C GLY A 185 14.81 7.35 8.17
N ILE A 186 14.57 7.24 6.87
CA ILE A 186 14.08 6.00 6.24
C ILE A 186 15.29 5.14 5.89
N GLU A 187 15.30 3.92 6.36
CA GLU A 187 16.42 3.00 6.19
C GLU A 187 15.95 1.66 5.63
N SER A 188 16.87 0.95 4.97
CA SER A 188 16.64 -0.45 4.63
C SER A 188 16.41 -1.27 5.89
N LEU A 189 15.59 -2.30 5.78
CA LEU A 189 15.32 -3.21 6.88
C LEU A 189 16.48 -4.18 7.09
N THR A 190 16.76 -4.45 8.36
CA THR A 190 17.53 -5.59 8.83
C THR A 190 16.68 -6.39 9.81
N ARG A 191 17.09 -7.62 10.10
CA ARG A 191 16.37 -8.47 11.08
C ARG A 191 16.40 -7.83 12.47
N GLU A 192 17.51 -7.21 12.85
CA GLU A 192 17.68 -6.50 14.12
C GLU A 192 16.73 -5.30 14.20
N ARG A 193 16.63 -4.54 13.10
CA ARG A 193 15.69 -3.41 13.03
C ARG A 193 14.25 -3.86 13.20
N ILE A 194 13.86 -4.94 12.55
CA ILE A 194 12.51 -5.51 12.66
C ILE A 194 12.26 -6.00 14.09
N ALA A 195 13.24 -6.64 14.71
CA ALA A 195 13.15 -7.07 16.10
C ALA A 195 13.02 -5.89 17.07
N GLU A 196 13.76 -4.79 16.88
CA GLU A 196 13.62 -3.54 17.63
C GLU A 196 12.21 -2.97 17.51
N VAL A 197 11.71 -2.83 16.28
CA VAL A 197 10.42 -2.18 15.99
C VAL A 197 9.23 -2.92 16.60
N TYR A 198 9.25 -4.21 16.67
CA TYR A 198 8.12 -5.00 17.18
C TYR A 198 8.36 -5.66 18.53
N GLY A 199 9.60 -5.79 18.94
CA GLY A 199 10.00 -6.53 20.15
C GLY A 199 10.52 -5.69 21.30
N ASP A 200 10.90 -4.43 21.09
CA ASP A 200 11.46 -3.58 22.14
C ASP A 200 10.53 -2.39 22.48
N PRO A 201 9.69 -2.53 23.53
CA PRO A 201 8.82 -1.44 23.98
C PRO A 201 9.55 -0.18 24.47
N SER A 202 10.85 -0.24 24.73
CA SER A 202 11.65 0.92 25.15
C SER A 202 12.16 1.75 23.97
N SER A 203 12.12 1.21 22.75
CA SER A 203 12.51 1.92 21.54
C SER A 203 11.48 2.99 21.15
N ASP A 204 11.95 4.16 20.75
CA ASP A 204 11.13 5.21 20.16
C ASP A 204 10.48 4.78 18.81
N ARG A 205 11.03 3.72 18.21
CA ARG A 205 10.55 3.10 16.96
C ARG A 205 9.48 2.04 17.18
N TYR A 206 9.27 1.62 18.42
CA TYR A 206 8.34 0.55 18.75
C TYR A 206 6.93 0.79 18.18
N ILE A 207 6.40 -0.23 17.54
CA ILE A 207 5.03 -0.28 17.05
C ILE A 207 4.27 -1.26 17.95
N ALA A 208 3.50 -0.69 18.88
CA ALA A 208 2.66 -1.47 19.79
C ALA A 208 1.62 -2.26 19.01
N GLU A 209 1.16 -3.36 19.58
CA GLU A 209 0.03 -4.09 19.03
C GLU A 209 -1.23 -3.22 19.05
N TYR A 210 -2.03 -3.35 18.01
CA TYR A 210 -3.26 -2.60 17.83
C TYR A 210 -4.26 -2.87 18.97
N THR A 211 -4.78 -1.79 19.51
CA THR A 211 -5.97 -1.80 20.34
C THR A 211 -7.00 -0.79 19.83
N ALA A 212 -8.26 -0.92 20.25
CA ALA A 212 -9.29 0.05 19.91
C ALA A 212 -8.96 1.46 20.39
N LEU A 213 -8.27 1.59 21.53
CA LEU A 213 -7.85 2.87 22.12
C LEU A 213 -6.57 3.42 21.45
N GLU A 214 -5.66 2.53 21.05
CA GLU A 214 -4.41 2.87 20.37
C GLU A 214 -4.28 2.12 19.04
N PRO A 215 -4.91 2.61 17.98
CA PRO A 215 -4.81 1.98 16.68
C PRO A 215 -3.40 2.12 16.09
N THR A 216 -2.86 1.02 15.62
CA THR A 216 -1.55 0.94 14.97
C THR A 216 -1.60 0.09 13.71
N SER A 217 -0.51 0.04 12.96
CA SER A 217 -0.38 -0.85 11.80
C SER A 217 -0.21 -2.32 12.18
N ARG A 218 0.26 -2.63 13.41
CA ARG A 218 0.46 -4.00 13.92
C ARG A 218 -0.86 -4.55 14.44
N LYS A 219 -1.41 -5.53 13.74
CA LYS A 219 -2.69 -6.17 14.10
C LYS A 219 -2.46 -7.50 14.80
N PRO A 220 -3.24 -7.85 15.85
CA PRO A 220 -3.26 -9.21 16.38
C PRO A 220 -3.56 -10.21 15.26
N LEU A 221 -2.81 -11.32 15.23
CA LEU A 221 -2.94 -12.35 14.21
C LEU A 221 -3.56 -13.59 14.81
N HIS A 222 -4.64 -14.08 14.19
CA HIS A 222 -5.36 -15.31 14.57
C HIS A 222 -5.54 -16.19 13.33
N PRO A 223 -4.44 -16.70 12.72
CA PRO A 223 -4.51 -17.46 11.48
C PRO A 223 -5.28 -18.77 11.64
N HIS A 224 -6.00 -19.16 10.57
CA HIS A 224 -6.72 -20.42 10.51
C HIS A 224 -6.02 -21.37 9.54
N GLY A 225 -5.73 -22.60 10.01
CA GLY A 225 -5.14 -23.65 9.18
C GLY A 225 -3.60 -23.63 9.08
N PHE A 226 -2.95 -22.64 9.70
CA PHE A 226 -1.48 -22.56 9.85
C PHE A 226 -1.13 -21.79 11.13
N THR A 227 0.14 -21.77 11.48
CA THR A 227 0.63 -21.04 12.66
C THR A 227 1.63 -19.96 12.25
N VAL A 228 1.66 -18.90 13.04
CA VAL A 228 2.72 -17.89 13.01
C VAL A 228 3.43 -17.96 14.37
N GLU A 229 4.72 -18.28 14.36
CA GLU A 229 5.50 -18.35 15.58
C GLU A 229 5.73 -16.94 16.14
N ALA A 230 5.58 -16.77 17.44
CA ALA A 230 5.88 -15.50 18.11
C ALA A 230 7.35 -15.11 17.96
N GLY A 231 7.63 -13.82 17.95
CA GLY A 231 8.96 -13.28 17.78
C GLY A 231 9.30 -13.02 16.31
N GLU A 232 10.44 -13.48 15.83
CA GLU A 232 10.98 -13.06 14.53
C GLU A 232 10.04 -13.36 13.34
N GLN A 233 9.40 -14.52 13.34
CA GLN A 233 8.46 -14.86 12.28
C GLN A 233 7.25 -13.91 12.29
N GLU A 234 6.65 -13.68 13.45
CA GLU A 234 5.51 -12.75 13.60
C GLU A 234 5.92 -11.34 13.19
N HIS A 235 7.08 -10.85 13.61
CA HIS A 235 7.57 -9.52 13.27
C HIS A 235 7.75 -9.33 11.75
N LEU A 236 8.28 -10.33 11.06
CA LEU A 236 8.44 -10.32 9.61
C LEU A 236 7.09 -10.40 8.88
N ILE A 237 6.14 -11.20 9.38
CA ILE A 237 4.76 -11.22 8.85
C ILE A 237 4.10 -9.86 9.03
N GLN A 238 4.20 -9.21 10.19
CA GLN A 238 3.68 -7.86 10.41
C GLN A 238 4.27 -6.84 9.43
N THR A 239 5.58 -6.92 9.21
CA THR A 239 6.28 -6.07 8.23
C THR A 239 5.74 -6.31 6.82
N THR A 240 5.59 -7.56 6.42
CA THR A 240 5.08 -7.93 5.08
C THR A 240 3.63 -7.47 4.90
N LEU A 241 2.78 -7.67 5.91
CA LEU A 241 1.38 -7.24 5.89
C LEU A 241 1.26 -5.71 5.86
N PHE A 242 2.17 -4.99 6.51
CA PHE A 242 2.24 -3.53 6.41
C PHE A 242 2.58 -3.10 4.97
N CYS A 243 3.64 -3.64 4.37
CA CYS A 243 4.05 -3.31 3.00
C CYS A 243 2.94 -3.65 2.00
N ARG A 244 2.34 -4.84 2.11
CA ARG A 244 1.22 -5.26 1.24
C ARG A 244 0.00 -4.35 1.42
N ARG A 245 -0.32 -3.95 2.64
CA ARG A 245 -1.43 -3.04 2.89
C ARG A 245 -1.26 -1.71 2.15
N ILE A 246 -0.03 -1.18 2.11
CA ILE A 246 0.28 0.04 1.37
C ILE A 246 0.21 -0.20 -0.14
N GLU A 247 0.84 -1.27 -0.63
CA GLU A 247 0.86 -1.58 -2.07
C GLU A 247 -0.55 -1.80 -2.62
N THR A 248 -1.41 -2.51 -1.89
CA THR A 248 -2.71 -2.96 -2.40
C THR A 248 -3.89 -2.07 -1.99
N ILE A 249 -3.62 -0.81 -1.62
CA ILE A 249 -4.69 0.15 -1.34
C ILE A 249 -5.55 0.34 -2.59
N ALA A 250 -6.87 0.27 -2.38
CA ALA A 250 -7.91 0.31 -3.40
C ALA A 250 -8.00 -0.92 -4.33
N ASP A 251 -7.15 -1.93 -4.18
CA ASP A 251 -7.17 -3.15 -5.02
C ASP A 251 -8.08 -4.26 -4.45
N GLY A 252 -8.56 -4.10 -3.20
CA GLY A 252 -9.40 -5.11 -2.53
C GLY A 252 -8.64 -6.30 -1.93
N LEU A 253 -7.35 -6.45 -2.22
CA LEU A 253 -6.54 -7.61 -1.82
C LEU A 253 -6.34 -7.70 -0.30
N ARG A 254 -6.43 -6.60 0.44
CA ARG A 254 -6.37 -6.58 1.91
C ARG A 254 -7.39 -7.50 2.57
N TRP A 255 -8.54 -7.73 1.92
CA TRP A 255 -9.54 -8.66 2.43
C TRP A 255 -9.02 -10.09 2.53
N GLY A 256 -8.17 -10.52 1.60
CA GLY A 256 -7.49 -11.80 1.65
C GLY A 256 -6.60 -11.95 2.88
N ASP A 257 -5.79 -10.91 3.18
CA ASP A 257 -4.94 -10.90 4.38
C ASP A 257 -5.76 -10.95 5.66
N ILE A 258 -6.83 -10.15 5.75
CA ILE A 258 -7.73 -10.12 6.91
C ILE A 258 -8.30 -11.50 7.19
N LYS A 259 -8.80 -12.18 6.16
CA LYS A 259 -9.38 -13.53 6.31
C LYS A 259 -8.31 -14.57 6.68
N ARG A 260 -7.16 -14.54 6.00
CA ARG A 260 -6.10 -15.54 6.18
C ARG A 260 -5.45 -15.46 7.55
N TYR A 261 -5.19 -14.25 8.03
CA TYR A 261 -4.57 -14.02 9.33
C TYR A 261 -5.55 -13.76 10.47
N GLY A 262 -6.85 -13.88 10.24
CA GLY A 262 -7.88 -13.69 11.27
C GLY A 262 -7.84 -12.31 11.91
N ILE A 263 -7.51 -11.28 11.12
CA ILE A 263 -7.38 -9.90 11.61
C ILE A 263 -8.76 -9.33 11.93
N VAL A 264 -8.93 -8.86 13.16
CA VAL A 264 -10.16 -8.20 13.59
C VAL A 264 -10.26 -6.81 12.98
N ILE A 265 -11.43 -6.48 12.45
CA ILE A 265 -11.76 -5.15 11.93
C ILE A 265 -12.63 -4.45 12.95
N ASP A 266 -12.11 -3.35 13.51
CA ASP A 266 -12.92 -2.45 14.31
C ASP A 266 -13.55 -1.38 13.42
N ARG A 267 -14.83 -1.20 13.55
CA ARG A 267 -15.56 -0.10 12.92
C ARG A 267 -15.68 1.02 13.95
N PHE A 268 -15.06 2.16 13.64
CA PHE A 268 -15.12 3.32 14.49
C PHE A 268 -16.08 4.35 13.90
N ASP A 269 -16.81 4.97 14.79
CA ASP A 269 -17.50 6.22 14.49
C ASP A 269 -16.47 7.37 14.57
N ASP A 270 -16.13 7.94 13.42
CA ASP A 270 -15.19 9.07 13.33
C ASP A 270 -15.84 10.41 13.67
N SER A 271 -17.11 10.43 14.11
CA SER A 271 -17.83 11.66 14.46
C SER A 271 -17.14 12.51 15.55
N ALA A 272 -16.26 11.90 16.33
CA ALA A 272 -15.44 12.59 17.33
C ALA A 272 -14.17 13.28 16.74
N TYR A 273 -13.91 13.15 15.43
CA TYR A 273 -12.73 13.69 14.75
C TYR A 273 -13.05 14.59 13.55
N THR A 274 -14.31 14.96 13.41
CA THR A 274 -14.81 15.97 12.44
C THR A 274 -14.92 17.35 13.07
#